data_9993ca8cbc78ec34a53410163ec1e2d4
#
_entry.id   9993ca8cbc78ec34a53410163ec1e2d4
#
_cell.length_a   1.000
_cell.length_b   1.000
_cell.length_c   1.000
_cell.angle_alpha   90.00
_cell.angle_beta   90.00
_cell.angle_gamma   90.00
#
_symmetry.space_group_name_H-M   'P 1'
#
loop_
_entity.id
_entity.type
_entity.pdbx_description
1 polymer ?
#
loop_
_entity_poly.entity_id
_entity_poly.type
_entity_poly.pdbx_seq_one_letter_code
_entity_poly.pdbx_strand_id
1 'polypeptide(L)'
;MKQRTLLAVNGTLMRGLELNPNLLKVGASFVREDVTDECYRLWSIDDRHPAMLRTSGKGARVALELWDVPLDGLAQVLLSEPPGLAIGKVVLKDKTVVLGVLGEPFLCEGKREITAYGGWRAYVQQRGGPTGTAGRDV
;
A
#
# COMPACT_ATOMS: atom_id res chain seq x y z
N MET A 1 -26.75 -3.79 -10.79
CA MET A 1 -25.82 -3.75 -9.66
C MET A 1 -24.39 -3.87 -10.11
N LYS A 2 -23.53 -2.99 -9.64
CA LYS A 2 -22.12 -3.09 -9.95
C LYS A 2 -21.47 -4.20 -9.13
N GLN A 3 -20.61 -4.96 -9.77
CA GLN A 3 -19.76 -5.90 -9.05
C GLN A 3 -18.64 -5.13 -8.35
N ARG A 4 -18.24 -5.62 -7.21
CA ARG A 4 -17.24 -4.96 -6.38
C ARG A 4 -16.26 -6.02 -5.86
N THR A 5 -15.08 -5.56 -5.45
CA THR A 5 -14.07 -6.43 -4.86
C THR A 5 -13.31 -5.68 -3.78
N LEU A 6 -12.72 -6.43 -2.86
CA LEU A 6 -11.81 -5.81 -1.89
C LEU A 6 -10.46 -5.54 -2.55
N LEU A 7 -9.89 -4.38 -2.22
CA LEU A 7 -8.55 -4.02 -2.63
C LEU A 7 -7.77 -3.61 -1.39
N ALA A 8 -6.63 -4.23 -1.16
CA ALA A 8 -5.74 -3.88 -0.07
C ALA A 8 -4.75 -2.83 -0.54
N VAL A 9 -4.70 -1.71 0.17
CA VAL A 9 -3.79 -0.61 -0.16
C VAL A 9 -2.90 -0.33 1.03
N ASN A 10 -1.60 -0.14 0.76
CA ASN A 10 -0.60 -0.01 1.82
C ASN A 10 0.16 1.31 1.78
N GLY A 11 -0.23 2.24 0.92
CA GLY A 11 0.49 3.48 0.71
C GLY A 11 -0.43 4.68 0.57
N THR A 12 -0.17 5.49 -0.44
CA THR A 12 -0.81 6.80 -0.58
C THR A 12 -2.27 6.75 -0.99
N LEU A 13 -2.80 5.57 -1.34
CA LEU A 13 -4.23 5.41 -1.53
C LEU A 13 -5.00 5.34 -0.22
N MET A 14 -4.32 5.14 0.91
CA MET A 14 -4.98 5.05 2.21
C MET A 14 -5.65 6.37 2.59
N ARG A 15 -6.60 6.28 3.52
CA ARG A 15 -7.41 7.43 3.94
C ARG A 15 -6.55 8.64 4.28
N GLY A 16 -6.92 9.79 3.72
CA GLY A 16 -6.29 11.06 4.04
C GLY A 16 -4.93 11.27 3.41
N LEU A 17 -4.44 10.34 2.60
CA LEU A 17 -3.14 10.48 1.97
C LEU A 17 -3.30 10.95 0.52
N GLU A 18 -2.19 11.23 -0.12
CA GLU A 18 -2.15 12.00 -1.37
C GLU A 18 -3.05 11.44 -2.46
N LEU A 19 -3.04 10.12 -2.66
CA LEU A 19 -3.77 9.52 -3.76
C LEU A 19 -5.11 8.91 -3.34
N ASN A 20 -5.50 9.08 -2.08
CA ASN A 20 -6.80 8.60 -1.63
C ASN A 20 -7.97 9.10 -2.49
N PRO A 21 -7.96 10.35 -2.99
CA PRO A 21 -9.03 10.79 -3.88
C PRO A 21 -9.24 9.91 -5.11
N ASN A 22 -8.20 9.19 -5.56
CA ASN A 22 -8.34 8.29 -6.70
C ASN A 22 -9.26 7.10 -6.39
N LEU A 23 -9.32 6.67 -5.12
CA LEU A 23 -10.29 5.66 -4.70
C LEU A 23 -11.70 6.27 -4.60
N LEU A 24 -11.77 7.46 -4.01
CA LEU A 24 -13.08 8.08 -3.78
C LEU A 24 -13.80 8.38 -5.09
N LYS A 25 -13.07 8.85 -6.09
CA LYS A 25 -13.73 9.25 -7.34
C LYS A 25 -14.23 8.07 -8.17
N VAL A 26 -13.74 6.85 -7.93
CA VAL A 26 -14.32 5.67 -8.59
C VAL A 26 -15.43 5.03 -7.77
N GLY A 27 -15.80 5.63 -6.63
CA GLY A 27 -16.88 5.11 -5.81
C GLY A 27 -16.47 4.02 -4.85
N ALA A 28 -15.18 3.94 -4.52
CA ALA A 28 -14.71 2.99 -3.53
C ALA A 28 -15.06 3.46 -2.11
N SER A 29 -15.22 2.52 -1.20
CA SER A 29 -15.51 2.83 0.19
C SER A 29 -14.58 2.05 1.12
N PHE A 30 -14.20 2.71 2.20
CA PHE A 30 -13.32 2.13 3.21
C PHE A 30 -14.05 1.01 3.95
N VAL A 31 -13.35 -0.12 4.17
CA VAL A 31 -13.91 -1.24 4.91
C VAL A 31 -13.30 -1.33 6.29
N ARG A 32 -11.97 -1.50 6.37
CA ARG A 32 -11.29 -1.60 7.67
C ARG A 32 -9.78 -1.56 7.49
N GLU A 33 -9.08 -1.32 8.59
CA GLU A 33 -7.65 -1.56 8.66
C GLU A 33 -7.39 -3.05 8.85
N ASP A 34 -6.26 -3.51 8.34
CA ASP A 34 -5.86 -4.91 8.49
C ASP A 34 -4.34 -4.99 8.35
N VAL A 35 -3.79 -6.19 8.43
CA VAL A 35 -2.37 -6.44 8.19
C VAL A 35 -2.21 -7.69 7.35
N THR A 36 -1.06 -7.77 6.68
CA THR A 36 -0.73 -8.96 5.89
C THR A 36 -0.29 -10.12 6.77
N ASP A 37 -0.17 -11.30 6.18
CA ASP A 37 0.58 -12.40 6.76
C ASP A 37 2.08 -12.04 6.82
N GLU A 38 2.87 -12.86 7.48
CA GLU A 38 4.29 -12.58 7.78
C GLU A 38 5.20 -12.95 6.61
N CYS A 39 4.84 -12.55 5.41
CA CYS A 39 5.60 -12.90 4.23
C CYS A 39 5.84 -11.71 3.31
N TYR A 40 5.79 -10.50 3.86
CA TYR A 40 5.94 -9.30 3.04
C TYR A 40 7.07 -8.43 3.56
N ARG A 41 7.61 -7.62 2.65
CA ARG A 41 8.61 -6.60 2.97
C ARG A 41 8.20 -5.31 2.27
N LEU A 42 8.65 -4.20 2.83
CA LEU A 42 8.20 -2.87 2.38
C LEU A 42 9.40 -1.97 2.17
N TRP A 43 9.39 -1.23 1.07
CA TRP A 43 10.44 -0.24 0.76
C TRP A 43 9.82 1.13 0.60
N SER A 44 10.60 2.17 0.92
CA SER A 44 10.23 3.54 0.62
C SER A 44 10.79 3.91 -0.75
N ILE A 45 9.94 4.37 -1.64
CA ILE A 45 10.35 4.79 -2.97
C ILE A 45 10.51 6.31 -2.92
N ASP A 46 11.73 6.71 -2.59
CA ASP A 46 12.12 8.12 -2.51
C ASP A 46 11.23 8.94 -1.57
N ASP A 47 10.70 8.26 -0.55
CA ASP A 47 9.81 8.86 0.46
C ASP A 47 8.53 9.46 -0.14
N ARG A 48 8.17 9.02 -1.32
CA ARG A 48 6.93 9.47 -1.97
C ARG A 48 5.80 8.45 -1.80
N HIS A 49 6.12 7.18 -1.88
CA HIS A 49 5.16 6.10 -1.65
C HIS A 49 5.92 4.82 -1.33
N PRO A 50 5.25 3.81 -0.77
CA PRO A 50 5.92 2.55 -0.53
C PRO A 50 5.76 1.59 -1.70
N ALA A 51 6.55 0.52 -1.66
CA ALA A 51 6.35 -0.65 -2.52
C ALA A 51 6.46 -1.89 -1.65
N MET A 52 5.46 -2.76 -1.72
CA MET A 52 5.40 -3.98 -0.94
C MET A 52 5.64 -5.17 -1.83
N LEU A 53 6.50 -6.08 -1.39
CA LEU A 53 6.78 -7.31 -2.12
C LEU A 53 6.61 -8.51 -1.21
N ARG A 54 6.10 -9.60 -1.79
CA ARG A 54 6.09 -10.86 -1.09
C ARG A 54 7.48 -11.48 -1.14
N THR A 55 7.90 -12.09 -0.04
CA THR A 55 9.22 -12.74 0.04
C THR A 55 9.05 -14.23 0.32
N SER A 56 9.96 -15.03 -0.21
CA SER A 56 10.01 -16.46 0.11
C SER A 56 10.75 -16.71 1.41
N GLY A 57 11.53 -15.73 1.87
CA GLY A 57 12.25 -15.83 3.12
C GLY A 57 11.50 -15.18 4.25
N LYS A 58 12.28 -14.63 5.18
CA LYS A 58 11.72 -13.99 6.35
C LYS A 58 11.09 -12.65 5.97
N GLY A 59 9.82 -12.50 6.28
CA GLY A 59 9.10 -11.25 6.08
C GLY A 59 8.43 -10.79 7.36
N ALA A 60 7.49 -9.88 7.22
CA ALA A 60 6.76 -9.33 8.36
C ALA A 60 5.33 -9.02 7.94
N ARG A 61 4.50 -8.70 8.91
CA ARG A 61 3.17 -8.19 8.68
C ARG A 61 3.28 -6.72 8.32
N VAL A 62 2.53 -6.30 7.30
CA VAL A 62 2.52 -4.92 6.84
C VAL A 62 1.11 -4.38 7.01
N ALA A 63 1.00 -3.21 7.64
CA ALA A 63 -0.28 -2.55 7.86
C ALA A 63 -0.84 -2.05 6.53
N LEU A 64 -2.15 -2.21 6.35
CA LEU A 64 -2.83 -1.78 5.14
C LEU A 64 -4.29 -1.47 5.44
N GLU A 65 -4.99 -0.98 4.43
CA GLU A 65 -6.43 -0.74 4.51
C GLU A 65 -7.12 -1.55 3.44
N LEU A 66 -8.30 -2.07 3.78
CA LEU A 66 -9.14 -2.75 2.80
C LEU A 66 -10.23 -1.79 2.34
N TRP A 67 -10.38 -1.69 1.03
CA TRP A 67 -11.38 -0.84 0.39
C TRP A 67 -12.25 -1.69 -0.52
N ASP A 68 -13.54 -1.39 -0.54
CA ASP A 68 -14.49 -2.02 -1.43
C ASP A 68 -14.55 -1.20 -2.71
N VAL A 69 -14.12 -1.78 -3.83
CA VAL A 69 -13.91 -1.05 -5.07
C VAL A 69 -14.78 -1.63 -6.18
N PRO A 70 -15.51 -0.79 -6.92
CA PRO A 70 -16.23 -1.29 -8.11
C PRO A 70 -15.24 -1.86 -9.11
N LEU A 71 -15.57 -3.00 -9.70
CA LEU A 71 -14.66 -3.64 -10.66
C LEU A 71 -14.36 -2.72 -11.84
N ASP A 72 -15.32 -1.94 -12.29
CA ASP A 72 -15.09 -1.06 -13.42
C ASP A 72 -14.23 0.16 -13.05
N GLY A 73 -13.96 0.38 -11.76
CA GLY A 73 -13.06 1.44 -11.33
C GLY A 73 -11.66 0.94 -11.03
N LEU A 74 -11.48 -0.37 -10.94
CA LEU A 74 -10.20 -0.93 -10.51
C LEU A 74 -9.08 -0.60 -11.48
N ALA A 75 -9.35 -0.66 -12.77
CA ALA A 75 -8.36 -0.34 -13.79
C ALA A 75 -7.93 1.12 -13.70
N GLN A 76 -8.88 2.03 -13.44
CA GLN A 76 -8.54 3.45 -13.28
C GLN A 76 -7.64 3.67 -12.08
N VAL A 77 -7.91 2.99 -10.98
CA VAL A 77 -7.06 3.10 -9.80
C VAL A 77 -5.65 2.63 -10.12
N LEU A 78 -5.51 1.48 -10.76
CA LEU A 78 -4.18 0.97 -11.11
C LEU A 78 -3.45 1.92 -12.05
N LEU A 79 -4.13 2.43 -13.06
CA LEU A 79 -3.49 3.34 -14.03
C LEU A 79 -3.08 4.65 -13.40
N SER A 80 -3.71 5.05 -12.30
CA SER A 80 -3.36 6.29 -11.60
C SER A 80 -2.21 6.09 -10.61
N GLU A 81 -1.78 4.85 -10.38
CA GLU A 81 -0.69 4.58 -9.46
C GLU A 81 0.66 4.92 -10.08
N PRO A 82 1.66 5.27 -9.24
CA PRO A 82 3.02 5.49 -9.75
C PRO A 82 3.55 4.27 -10.51
N PRO A 83 4.50 4.50 -11.43
CA PRO A 83 5.08 3.39 -12.18
C PRO A 83 5.69 2.33 -11.27
N GLY A 84 5.62 1.08 -11.70
CA GLY A 84 6.20 -0.03 -10.96
C GLY A 84 5.28 -0.64 -9.93
N LEU A 85 4.10 -0.10 -9.74
CA LEU A 85 3.09 -0.71 -8.88
C LEU A 85 2.14 -1.54 -9.71
N ALA A 86 1.65 -2.63 -9.11
CA ALA A 86 0.80 -3.59 -9.79
C ALA A 86 -0.27 -4.06 -8.82
N ILE A 87 -1.30 -4.71 -9.34
CA ILE A 87 -2.31 -5.34 -8.50
C ILE A 87 -2.11 -6.85 -8.60
N GLY A 88 -2.01 -7.49 -7.44
CA GLY A 88 -1.87 -8.93 -7.38
C GLY A 88 -2.60 -9.49 -6.17
N LYS A 89 -2.32 -10.74 -5.84
CA LYS A 89 -2.96 -11.40 -4.71
C LYS A 89 -2.15 -11.15 -3.45
N VAL A 90 -2.83 -10.69 -2.39
CA VAL A 90 -2.21 -10.39 -1.11
C VAL A 90 -2.84 -11.28 -0.05
N VAL A 91 -2.00 -11.88 0.79
CA VAL A 91 -2.44 -12.78 1.87
C VAL A 91 -2.53 -11.98 3.16
N LEU A 92 -3.70 -11.96 3.77
CA LEU A 92 -3.90 -11.28 5.05
C LEU A 92 -3.51 -12.19 6.22
N LYS A 93 -3.45 -11.63 7.41
CA LYS A 93 -3.00 -12.37 8.61
C LYS A 93 -3.87 -13.59 8.91
N ASP A 94 -5.13 -13.57 8.51
CA ASP A 94 -6.04 -14.70 8.72
C ASP A 94 -6.00 -15.68 7.56
N LYS A 95 -5.04 -15.55 6.65
CA LYS A 95 -4.83 -16.40 5.48
C LYS A 95 -5.82 -16.18 4.34
N THR A 96 -6.78 -15.25 4.47
CA THR A 96 -7.59 -14.91 3.32
C THR A 96 -6.77 -14.17 2.28
N VAL A 97 -7.18 -14.31 1.02
CA VAL A 97 -6.48 -13.71 -0.11
C VAL A 97 -7.38 -12.64 -0.71
N VAL A 98 -6.83 -11.45 -0.89
CA VAL A 98 -7.54 -10.33 -1.53
C VAL A 98 -6.65 -9.76 -2.62
N LEU A 99 -7.22 -8.97 -3.52
CA LEU A 99 -6.41 -8.18 -4.42
C LEU A 99 -5.74 -7.05 -3.64
N GLY A 100 -4.54 -6.70 -4.04
CA GLY A 100 -3.83 -5.62 -3.36
C GLY A 100 -2.72 -5.04 -4.21
N VAL A 101 -2.21 -3.89 -3.78
CA VAL A 101 -1.15 -3.19 -4.50
C VAL A 101 0.19 -3.78 -4.09
N LEU A 102 0.95 -4.19 -5.08
CA LEU A 102 2.30 -4.75 -4.91
C LEU A 102 3.27 -3.96 -5.76
N GLY A 103 4.56 -4.03 -5.43
CA GLY A 103 5.61 -3.42 -6.22
C GLY A 103 6.30 -4.42 -7.11
N GLU A 104 6.81 -3.95 -8.24
CA GLU A 104 7.71 -4.76 -9.05
C GLU A 104 9.11 -4.68 -8.45
N PRO A 105 9.89 -5.78 -8.48
CA PRO A 105 11.19 -5.80 -7.78
C PRO A 105 12.15 -4.69 -8.21
N PHE A 106 12.16 -4.32 -9.50
CA PHE A 106 13.10 -3.30 -9.97
C PHE A 106 12.88 -1.97 -9.22
N LEU A 107 11.66 -1.71 -8.79
CA LEU A 107 11.34 -0.45 -8.13
C LEU A 107 12.06 -0.31 -6.80
N CYS A 108 12.35 -1.42 -6.15
CA CYS A 108 12.96 -1.43 -4.82
C CYS A 108 14.48 -1.42 -4.84
N GLU A 109 15.10 -1.59 -6.01
CA GLU A 109 16.55 -1.65 -6.11
C GLU A 109 17.17 -0.33 -5.67
N GLY A 110 18.10 -0.41 -4.72
CA GLY A 110 18.77 0.77 -4.19
C GLY A 110 17.89 1.64 -3.29
N LYS A 111 16.68 1.20 -2.97
CA LYS A 111 15.78 1.96 -2.13
C LYS A 111 15.86 1.52 -0.67
N ARG A 112 15.35 2.35 0.21
CA ARG A 112 15.40 2.10 1.64
C ARG A 112 14.31 1.11 2.04
N GLU A 113 14.72 0.01 2.67
CA GLU A 113 13.75 -0.94 3.20
C GLU A 113 13.20 -0.42 4.52
N ILE A 114 11.88 -0.44 4.67
CA ILE A 114 11.20 0.10 5.83
C ILE A 114 10.29 -0.94 6.50
N THR A 115 10.53 -2.21 6.24
CA THR A 115 9.72 -3.30 6.80
C THR A 115 9.61 -3.21 8.32
N ALA A 116 10.69 -2.84 9.00
CA ALA A 116 10.71 -2.80 10.46
C ALA A 116 9.75 -1.77 11.06
N TYR A 117 9.29 -0.80 10.27
CA TYR A 117 8.34 0.20 10.76
C TYR A 117 6.90 -0.34 10.80
N GLY A 118 6.64 -1.47 10.15
CA GLY A 118 5.32 -2.08 10.16
C GLY A 118 4.34 -1.54 9.15
N GLY A 119 4.63 -0.44 8.49
CA GLY A 119 3.75 0.14 7.49
C GLY A 119 4.14 1.55 7.11
N TRP A 120 3.47 2.07 6.08
CA TRP A 120 3.81 3.39 5.53
C TRP A 120 3.49 4.52 6.50
N ARG A 121 2.31 4.49 7.15
CA ARG A 121 1.95 5.56 8.08
C ARG A 121 2.95 5.67 9.23
N ALA A 122 3.32 4.54 9.80
CA ALA A 122 4.29 4.55 10.91
C ALA A 122 5.64 5.08 10.46
N TYR A 123 6.07 4.70 9.26
CA TYR A 123 7.33 5.20 8.73
C TYR A 123 7.29 6.72 8.55
N VAL A 124 6.23 7.21 7.91
CA VAL A 124 6.09 8.64 7.65
C VAL A 124 6.04 9.44 8.95
N GLN A 125 5.32 8.92 9.94
CA GLN A 125 5.23 9.60 11.24
C GLN A 125 6.57 9.65 11.94
N GLN A 126 7.33 8.57 11.89
CA GLN A 126 8.61 8.52 12.59
C GLN A 126 9.66 9.42 11.95
N ARG A 127 9.61 9.61 10.65
CA ARG A 127 10.56 10.50 10.03
C ARG A 127 10.08 11.95 9.97
N GLY A 128 9.06 12.30 10.77
CA GLY A 128 8.59 13.68 10.88
C GLY A 128 7.34 13.97 10.07
N GLY A 129 6.85 12.96 9.35
CA GLY A 129 5.61 13.08 8.61
C GLY A 129 5.76 13.84 7.30
N PRO A 130 4.68 13.87 6.51
CA PRO A 130 4.70 14.52 5.20
C PRO A 130 4.58 16.03 5.28
N THR A 131 4.45 16.59 6.49
CA THR A 131 4.13 18.00 6.69
C THR A 131 5.32 18.92 6.56
N GLY A 132 6.44 18.44 6.11
CA GLY A 132 7.59 19.30 5.96
C GLY A 132 8.46 19.40 7.17
N THR A 133 8.16 18.72 8.22
CA THR A 133 9.08 18.63 9.32
C THR A 133 10.20 17.66 8.98
N ALA A 134 10.26 17.27 7.75
CA ALA A 134 11.20 16.30 7.26
C ALA A 134 12.65 16.68 7.55
N GLY A 135 12.95 17.94 7.59
CA GLY A 135 14.32 18.35 7.89
C GLY A 135 14.84 17.81 9.20
N ARG A 136 13.96 17.33 10.04
CA ARG A 136 14.37 16.81 11.33
C ARG A 136 14.73 15.36 11.33
N ASP A 137 14.35 14.64 10.32
CA ASP A 137 14.68 13.23 10.30
C ASP A 137 16.10 12.97 9.87
N VAL A 138 16.82 14.00 9.72
CA VAL A 138 18.24 13.85 9.48
C VAL A 138 18.97 13.48 10.76
#